data_aaf8974de233ffde32a8afc80c1dcd4b
#
_entry.id   aaf8974de233ffde32a8afc80c1dcd4b
#
_cell.length_a   1.000
_cell.length_b   1.000
_cell.length_c   1.000
_cell.angle_alpha   90.00
_cell.angle_beta   90.00
_cell.angle_gamma   90.00
#
_symmetry.space_group_name_H-M   'P 1'
#
loop_
_entity.id
_entity.type
_entity.pdbx_description
1 polymer ?
#
loop_
_entity_poly.entity_id
_entity_poly.type
_entity_poly.pdbx_seq_one_letter_code
_entity_poly.pdbx_strand_id
1 'polypeptide(L)'
;MRYVSYSLWGDNELYNVGMVKNAQQVPEIYPNWQMVVYHDNSVPKETLHILEDLNVKLFNVDGHTHGMFWRFFASDLPDCEYVIFRDGDSRLSIREKMAVDEWIESGKTIHVMRDHPAHQIPYGNNTLGILGGMWGIKGNTIPMKESIENFSKNRTMGYGIDQTFLKTIYNVFQDDRCTHDDFFEKKPFPISRKNGRFIGERMDVNDNPVTDDYKILL
;
A
#
# COMPACT_ATOMS: atom_id res chain seq x y z
N MET A 1 0.18 12.39 -13.09
CA MET A 1 -0.55 11.09 -13.04
C MET A 1 -0.70 10.63 -11.59
N ARG A 2 -1.78 9.91 -11.25
CA ARG A 2 -2.00 9.32 -9.92
C ARG A 2 -1.87 7.81 -10.01
N TYR A 3 -1.21 7.18 -9.04
CA TYR A 3 -0.85 5.78 -9.09
C TYR A 3 -1.37 4.98 -7.89
N VAL A 4 -1.86 3.76 -8.16
CA VAL A 4 -2.05 2.70 -7.15
C VAL A 4 -0.93 1.69 -7.36
N SER A 5 -0.02 1.57 -6.40
CA SER A 5 1.22 0.83 -6.58
C SER A 5 1.32 -0.41 -5.70
N TYR A 6 1.80 -1.49 -6.31
CA TYR A 6 1.95 -2.80 -5.70
C TYR A 6 3.33 -3.40 -5.98
N SER A 7 3.74 -4.32 -5.11
CA SER A 7 4.83 -5.27 -5.37
C SER A 7 4.26 -6.67 -5.56
N LEU A 8 4.84 -7.45 -6.49
CA LEU A 8 4.45 -8.84 -6.71
C LEU A 8 5.69 -9.69 -6.98
N TRP A 9 5.83 -10.81 -6.28
CA TRP A 9 6.88 -11.81 -6.49
C TRP A 9 6.37 -13.20 -6.10
N GLY A 10 7.01 -14.22 -6.63
CA GLY A 10 6.65 -15.62 -6.38
C GLY A 10 5.37 -16.05 -7.09
N ASP A 11 5.05 -17.31 -6.90
CA ASP A 11 3.92 -18.01 -7.53
C ASP A 11 2.75 -18.25 -6.56
N ASN A 12 2.79 -17.69 -5.35
CA ASN A 12 1.72 -17.87 -4.37
C ASN A 12 0.39 -17.31 -4.91
N GLU A 13 -0.58 -18.21 -5.05
CA GLU A 13 -1.89 -17.93 -5.62
C GLU A 13 -2.61 -16.79 -4.89
N LEU A 14 -2.48 -16.69 -3.56
CA LEU A 14 -3.10 -15.62 -2.76
C LEU A 14 -2.76 -14.22 -3.31
N TYR A 15 -1.48 -13.99 -3.60
CA TYR A 15 -1.02 -12.70 -4.10
C TYR A 15 -1.26 -12.52 -5.60
N ASN A 16 -1.08 -13.58 -6.41
CA ASN A 16 -1.27 -13.50 -7.85
C ASN A 16 -2.73 -13.27 -8.22
N VAL A 17 -3.66 -14.04 -7.65
CA VAL A 17 -5.11 -13.84 -7.83
C VAL A 17 -5.55 -12.51 -7.22
N GLY A 18 -5.05 -12.18 -6.02
CA GLY A 18 -5.34 -10.90 -5.37
C GLY A 18 -4.94 -9.70 -6.21
N MET A 19 -3.79 -9.77 -6.89
CA MET A 19 -3.31 -8.72 -7.78
C MET A 19 -4.23 -8.51 -8.98
N VAL A 20 -4.68 -9.60 -9.62
CA VAL A 20 -5.65 -9.54 -10.73
C VAL A 20 -6.97 -8.94 -10.26
N LYS A 21 -7.49 -9.35 -9.11
CA LYS A 21 -8.73 -8.80 -8.55
C LYS A 21 -8.60 -7.29 -8.24
N ASN A 22 -7.48 -6.86 -7.67
CA ASN A 22 -7.24 -5.45 -7.45
C ASN A 22 -7.15 -4.67 -8.77
N ALA A 23 -6.54 -5.25 -9.81
CA ALA A 23 -6.50 -4.63 -11.14
C ALA A 23 -7.89 -4.44 -11.74
N GLN A 24 -8.80 -5.39 -11.51
CA GLN A 24 -10.21 -5.28 -11.92
C GLN A 24 -10.97 -4.20 -11.14
N GLN A 25 -10.62 -3.97 -9.86
CA GLN A 25 -11.28 -2.99 -9.00
C GLN A 25 -10.80 -1.54 -9.23
N VAL A 26 -9.56 -1.34 -9.66
CA VAL A 26 -8.99 0.01 -9.80
C VAL A 26 -9.84 0.93 -10.68
N PRO A 27 -10.36 0.55 -11.86
CA PRO A 27 -11.18 1.45 -12.67
C PRO A 27 -12.47 1.89 -11.98
N GLU A 28 -13.02 1.06 -11.09
CA GLU A 28 -14.24 1.34 -10.34
C GLU A 28 -13.98 2.22 -9.12
N ILE A 29 -13.00 1.85 -8.30
CA ILE A 29 -12.73 2.52 -7.01
C ILE A 29 -11.87 3.78 -7.19
N TYR A 30 -10.91 3.72 -8.10
CA TYR A 30 -9.96 4.80 -8.39
C TYR A 30 -10.01 5.22 -9.86
N PRO A 31 -11.15 5.73 -10.37
CA PRO A 31 -11.22 6.19 -11.75
C PRO A 31 -10.16 7.27 -12.02
N ASN A 32 -9.50 7.20 -13.17
CA ASN A 32 -8.40 8.07 -13.57
C ASN A 32 -7.07 7.87 -12.81
N TRP A 33 -6.93 6.82 -12.01
CA TRP A 33 -5.67 6.37 -11.45
C TRP A 33 -5.09 5.24 -12.30
N GLN A 34 -3.78 5.19 -12.40
CA GLN A 34 -3.08 4.09 -13.08
C GLN A 34 -2.56 3.09 -12.06
N MET A 35 -2.93 1.82 -12.20
CA MET A 35 -2.30 0.76 -11.44
C MET A 35 -0.91 0.47 -11.99
N VAL A 36 0.06 0.33 -11.10
CA VAL A 36 1.43 -0.09 -11.41
C VAL A 36 1.83 -1.27 -10.52
N VAL A 37 2.49 -2.26 -11.11
CA VAL A 37 3.00 -3.44 -10.40
C VAL A 37 4.48 -3.58 -10.68
N TYR A 38 5.26 -3.55 -9.62
CA TYR A 38 6.69 -3.87 -9.64
C TYR A 38 6.85 -5.35 -9.33
N HIS A 39 7.48 -6.09 -10.22
CA HIS A 39 7.59 -7.55 -10.14
C HIS A 39 8.99 -8.05 -10.50
N ASP A 40 9.31 -9.28 -10.12
CA ASP A 40 10.50 -10.01 -10.58
C ASP A 40 10.12 -11.17 -11.52
N ASN A 41 11.14 -11.95 -11.90
CA ASN A 41 11.00 -13.07 -12.83
C ASN A 41 10.34 -14.33 -12.20
N SER A 42 10.02 -14.31 -10.91
CA SER A 42 9.35 -15.43 -10.22
C SER A 42 7.82 -15.40 -10.38
N VAL A 43 7.25 -14.29 -10.85
CA VAL A 43 5.81 -14.18 -11.10
C VAL A 43 5.42 -14.99 -12.35
N PRO A 44 4.34 -15.80 -12.30
CA PRO A 44 3.84 -16.54 -13.44
C PRO A 44 3.53 -15.62 -14.64
N LYS A 45 3.98 -16.01 -15.83
CA LYS A 45 3.75 -15.22 -17.06
C LYS A 45 2.27 -15.00 -17.35
N GLU A 46 1.44 -16.00 -17.04
CA GLU A 46 -0.01 -15.90 -17.19
C GLU A 46 -0.59 -14.75 -16.36
N THR A 47 -0.15 -14.61 -15.10
CA THR A 47 -0.55 -13.48 -14.24
C THR A 47 -0.14 -12.15 -14.87
N LEU A 48 1.10 -12.04 -15.38
CA LEU A 48 1.58 -10.81 -16.01
C LEU A 48 0.76 -10.46 -17.24
N HIS A 49 0.45 -11.42 -18.13
CA HIS A 49 -0.39 -11.19 -19.31
C HIS A 49 -1.79 -10.70 -18.93
N ILE A 50 -2.43 -11.32 -17.91
CA ILE A 50 -3.75 -10.86 -17.44
C ILE A 50 -3.67 -9.41 -16.92
N LEU A 51 -2.61 -9.06 -16.20
CA LEU A 51 -2.42 -7.69 -15.71
C LEU A 51 -2.20 -6.68 -16.84
N GLU A 52 -1.46 -7.06 -17.90
CA GLU A 52 -1.29 -6.24 -19.09
C GLU A 52 -2.63 -6.02 -19.82
N ASP A 53 -3.43 -7.07 -19.99
CA ASP A 53 -4.78 -6.99 -20.58
C ASP A 53 -5.72 -6.09 -19.78
N LEU A 54 -5.51 -5.99 -18.46
CA LEU A 54 -6.22 -5.08 -17.56
C LEU A 54 -5.59 -3.66 -17.49
N ASN A 55 -4.70 -3.33 -18.44
CA ASN A 55 -4.04 -2.03 -18.54
C ASN A 55 -3.20 -1.64 -17.30
N VAL A 56 -2.62 -2.63 -16.61
CA VAL A 56 -1.67 -2.40 -15.52
C VAL A 56 -0.29 -2.10 -16.12
N LYS A 57 0.40 -1.07 -15.61
CA LYS A 57 1.80 -0.84 -15.96
C LYS A 57 2.70 -1.80 -15.17
N LEU A 58 3.47 -2.61 -15.85
CA LEU A 58 4.38 -3.59 -15.25
C LEU A 58 5.82 -3.07 -15.30
N PHE A 59 6.54 -3.20 -14.18
CA PHE A 59 7.96 -2.86 -14.06
C PHE A 59 8.72 -4.07 -13.52
N ASN A 60 9.58 -4.66 -14.35
CA ASN A 60 10.46 -5.72 -13.89
C ASN A 60 11.62 -5.10 -13.10
N VAL A 61 11.79 -5.54 -11.86
CA VAL A 61 12.80 -5.05 -10.90
C VAL A 61 13.70 -6.17 -10.38
N ASP A 62 13.85 -7.23 -11.18
CA ASP A 62 14.73 -8.37 -10.85
C ASP A 62 16.15 -7.89 -10.51
N GLY A 63 16.73 -8.44 -9.44
CA GLY A 63 18.04 -8.03 -8.96
C GLY A 63 18.09 -6.75 -8.13
N HIS A 64 16.97 -6.06 -7.92
CA HIS A 64 16.89 -4.92 -7.00
C HIS A 64 16.65 -5.37 -5.55
N THR A 65 16.50 -4.37 -4.65
CA THR A 65 16.25 -4.57 -3.21
C THR A 65 15.08 -5.50 -2.91
N HIS A 66 14.84 -5.79 -1.64
CA HIS A 66 13.78 -6.69 -1.19
C HIS A 66 12.38 -6.26 -1.71
N GLY A 67 11.57 -7.20 -2.15
CA GLY A 67 10.26 -6.99 -2.80
C GLY A 67 9.28 -6.10 -2.03
N MET A 68 9.37 -6.07 -0.69
CA MET A 68 8.51 -5.21 0.13
C MET A 68 8.67 -3.71 -0.20
N PHE A 69 9.80 -3.29 -0.79
CA PHE A 69 10.08 -1.90 -1.15
C PHE A 69 9.66 -1.52 -2.56
N TRP A 70 9.57 -2.47 -3.49
CA TRP A 70 9.45 -2.14 -4.91
C TRP A 70 8.27 -1.24 -5.23
N ARG A 71 7.12 -1.46 -4.58
CA ARG A 71 5.95 -0.59 -4.76
C ARG A 71 6.24 0.88 -4.50
N PHE A 72 7.19 1.20 -3.62
CA PHE A 72 7.50 2.59 -3.27
C PHE A 72 8.22 3.33 -4.39
N PHE A 73 8.82 2.63 -5.35
CA PHE A 73 9.49 3.24 -6.50
C PHE A 73 8.54 4.06 -7.39
N ALA A 74 7.24 3.81 -7.32
CA ALA A 74 6.26 4.59 -8.09
C ALA A 74 6.23 6.07 -7.72
N SER A 75 6.68 6.45 -6.52
CA SER A 75 6.78 7.85 -6.13
C SER A 75 7.85 8.62 -6.92
N ASP A 76 8.82 7.92 -7.52
CA ASP A 76 9.90 8.51 -8.32
C ASP A 76 9.56 8.57 -9.82
N LEU A 77 8.37 8.12 -10.23
CA LEU A 77 7.96 8.24 -11.64
C LEU A 77 7.86 9.72 -12.02
N PRO A 78 8.42 10.14 -13.16
CA PRO A 78 8.54 11.56 -13.51
C PRO A 78 7.21 12.31 -13.55
N ASP A 79 6.13 11.62 -13.91
CA ASP A 79 4.78 12.18 -14.00
C ASP A 79 3.91 11.88 -12.75
N CYS A 80 4.50 11.35 -11.68
CA CYS A 80 3.78 11.06 -10.45
C CYS A 80 3.37 12.34 -9.73
N GLU A 81 2.07 12.54 -9.56
CA GLU A 81 1.47 13.58 -8.73
C GLU A 81 1.19 13.05 -7.32
N TYR A 82 0.50 11.93 -7.25
CA TYR A 82 0.18 11.20 -6.02
C TYR A 82 0.32 9.70 -6.25
N VAL A 83 0.78 9.00 -5.24
CA VAL A 83 0.80 7.53 -5.23
C VAL A 83 0.31 6.99 -3.90
N ILE A 84 -0.49 5.93 -3.97
CA ILE A 84 -0.88 5.11 -2.82
C ILE A 84 -0.29 3.71 -2.96
N PHE A 85 0.13 3.14 -1.83
CA PHE A 85 0.78 1.83 -1.77
C PHE A 85 -0.13 0.84 -1.10
N ARG A 86 -0.31 -0.35 -1.70
CA ARG A 86 -1.25 -1.37 -1.24
C ARG A 86 -0.61 -2.76 -1.24
N ASP A 87 -1.20 -3.65 -0.46
CA ASP A 87 -0.83 -5.07 -0.41
C ASP A 87 -1.72 -5.88 -1.35
N GLY A 88 -1.15 -6.88 -2.05
CA GLY A 88 -1.87 -7.71 -3.02
C GLY A 88 -2.92 -8.64 -2.39
N ASP A 89 -2.80 -8.92 -1.10
CA ASP A 89 -3.73 -9.76 -0.34
C ASP A 89 -4.87 -8.97 0.34
N SER A 90 -4.94 -7.66 0.14
CA SER A 90 -6.09 -6.84 0.54
C SER A 90 -6.92 -6.42 -0.68
N ARG A 91 -8.10 -5.84 -0.44
CA ARG A 91 -8.96 -5.31 -1.51
C ARG A 91 -9.20 -3.83 -1.34
N LEU A 92 -9.33 -3.14 -2.48
CA LEU A 92 -9.67 -1.72 -2.51
C LEU A 92 -11.11 -1.50 -2.01
N SER A 93 -11.38 -0.32 -1.45
CA SER A 93 -12.71 0.01 -0.95
C SER A 93 -13.05 1.50 -1.12
N ILE A 94 -14.34 1.80 -1.17
CA ILE A 94 -14.83 3.19 -1.18
C ILE A 94 -14.41 3.93 0.09
N ARG A 95 -14.33 3.24 1.23
CA ARG A 95 -13.91 3.83 2.50
C ARG A 95 -12.48 4.37 2.42
N GLU A 96 -11.56 3.59 1.86
CA GLU A 96 -10.20 4.08 1.67
C GLU A 96 -10.10 5.17 0.61
N LYS A 97 -10.87 5.03 -0.49
CA LYS A 97 -10.89 6.03 -1.57
C LYS A 97 -11.30 7.40 -1.05
N MET A 98 -12.34 7.49 -0.22
CA MET A 98 -12.75 8.75 0.39
C MET A 98 -11.71 9.33 1.33
N ALA A 99 -10.99 8.49 2.08
CA ALA A 99 -9.86 8.93 2.91
C ALA A 99 -8.69 9.46 2.05
N VAL A 100 -8.43 8.84 0.91
CA VAL A 100 -7.44 9.32 -0.05
C VAL A 100 -7.86 10.64 -0.68
N ASP A 101 -9.15 10.84 -0.97
CA ASP A 101 -9.66 12.11 -1.50
C ASP A 101 -9.48 13.24 -0.48
N GLU A 102 -9.84 13.03 0.79
CA GLU A 102 -9.58 14.03 1.85
C GLU A 102 -8.09 14.34 2.00
N TRP A 103 -7.22 13.33 1.89
CA TRP A 103 -5.79 13.60 1.89
C TRP A 103 -5.37 14.52 0.75
N ILE A 104 -5.84 14.26 -0.47
CA ILE A 104 -5.51 15.10 -1.63
C ILE A 104 -6.01 16.53 -1.41
N GLU A 105 -7.26 16.69 -0.93
CA GLU A 105 -7.85 18.00 -0.62
C GLU A 105 -7.11 18.74 0.50
N SER A 106 -6.59 18.01 1.50
CA SER A 106 -5.81 18.59 2.60
C SER A 106 -4.50 19.23 2.16
N GLY A 107 -4.00 18.89 0.98
CA GLY A 107 -2.70 19.33 0.47
C GLY A 107 -1.50 18.80 1.26
N LYS A 108 -1.67 17.90 2.23
CA LYS A 108 -0.58 17.29 3.00
C LYS A 108 0.29 16.39 2.15
N THR A 109 1.57 16.27 2.50
CA THR A 109 2.57 15.54 1.71
C THR A 109 2.37 14.04 1.79
N ILE A 110 2.06 13.48 2.97
CA ILE A 110 1.83 12.04 3.13
C ILE A 110 0.44 11.74 3.68
N HIS A 111 -0.06 10.55 3.36
CA HIS A 111 -1.28 9.95 3.89
C HIS A 111 -0.96 8.69 4.67
N VAL A 112 -1.56 8.52 5.85
CA VAL A 112 -1.41 7.34 6.70
C VAL A 112 -2.77 6.86 7.16
N MET A 113 -3.02 5.55 7.02
CA MET A 113 -4.27 4.91 7.45
C MET A 113 -4.01 3.84 8.50
N ARG A 114 -4.90 3.77 9.51
CA ARG A 114 -4.98 2.70 10.51
C ARG A 114 -6.45 2.45 10.82
N ASP A 115 -6.97 1.31 10.39
CA ASP A 115 -8.41 1.01 10.42
C ASP A 115 -8.77 -0.23 11.25
N HIS A 116 -7.82 -0.70 12.07
CA HIS A 116 -7.99 -1.83 12.96
C HIS A 116 -7.14 -1.68 14.24
N PRO A 117 -7.57 -2.17 15.41
CA PRO A 117 -6.76 -2.12 16.63
C PRO A 117 -5.39 -2.80 16.50
N ALA A 118 -5.28 -3.81 15.63
CA ALA A 118 -4.00 -4.47 15.34
C ALA A 118 -3.08 -3.68 14.38
N HIS A 119 -3.53 -2.54 13.85
CA HIS A 119 -2.70 -1.68 12.98
C HIS A 119 -1.70 -0.83 13.78
N GLN A 120 -1.29 -1.30 14.92
CA GLN A 120 -0.10 -0.81 15.60
C GLN A 120 1.15 -1.34 14.87
N ILE A 121 2.26 -0.64 15.06
CA ILE A 121 3.54 -1.20 14.59
C ILE A 121 3.84 -2.42 15.44
N PRO A 122 3.97 -3.63 14.83
CA PRO A 122 4.05 -4.89 15.56
C PRO A 122 5.26 -5.03 16.48
N TYR A 123 6.25 -4.19 16.35
CA TYR A 123 7.57 -4.38 16.95
C TYR A 123 7.84 -3.52 18.20
N GLY A 124 6.83 -3.44 19.07
CA GLY A 124 7.06 -3.01 20.43
C GLY A 124 7.04 -1.49 20.67
N ASN A 125 6.68 -1.13 21.89
CA ASN A 125 6.77 0.21 22.46
C ASN A 125 5.71 1.25 22.04
N ASN A 126 4.48 0.84 21.71
CA ASN A 126 3.36 1.76 21.46
C ASN A 126 3.67 2.90 20.46
N THR A 127 4.58 2.70 19.55
CA THR A 127 4.93 3.71 18.56
C THR A 127 4.06 3.52 17.32
N LEU A 128 3.30 4.54 17.01
CA LEU A 128 2.57 4.61 15.76
C LEU A 128 3.53 4.86 14.59
N GLY A 129 3.16 4.37 13.41
CA GLY A 129 3.96 4.53 12.20
C GLY A 129 3.14 4.30 10.95
N ILE A 130 3.83 3.96 9.88
CA ILE A 130 3.24 3.68 8.56
C ILE A 130 3.27 2.18 8.32
N LEU A 131 2.10 1.59 8.00
CA LEU A 131 1.99 0.23 7.47
C LEU A 131 2.27 0.25 5.97
N GLY A 132 3.08 -0.71 5.48
CA GLY A 132 3.58 -0.71 4.11
C GLY A 132 2.53 -0.63 3.02
N GLY A 133 1.36 -1.23 3.24
CA GLY A 133 0.21 -1.23 2.31
C GLY A 133 -0.88 -0.21 2.61
N MET A 134 -0.67 0.73 3.55
CA MET A 134 -1.73 1.62 4.02
C MET A 134 -1.29 3.09 4.08
N TRP A 135 -0.61 3.55 3.05
CA TRP A 135 -0.14 4.93 2.99
C TRP A 135 -0.04 5.45 1.57
N GLY A 136 0.26 6.73 1.45
CA GLY A 136 0.52 7.40 0.18
C GLY A 136 1.42 8.61 0.36
N ILE A 137 1.96 9.10 -0.75
CA ILE A 137 2.84 10.27 -0.78
C ILE A 137 2.63 11.05 -2.08
N LYS A 138 2.88 12.35 -2.05
CA LYS A 138 3.05 13.16 -3.27
C LYS A 138 4.28 12.70 -4.03
N GLY A 139 4.16 12.58 -5.34
CA GLY A 139 5.26 12.15 -6.19
C GLY A 139 6.47 13.08 -6.12
N ASN A 140 7.64 12.52 -6.33
CA ASN A 140 8.92 13.24 -6.37
C ASN A 140 9.24 14.07 -5.12
N THR A 141 8.61 13.77 -3.98
CA THR A 141 8.87 14.47 -2.69
C THR A 141 10.24 14.10 -2.11
N ILE A 142 10.61 12.85 -2.22
CA ILE A 142 11.92 12.31 -1.81
C ILE A 142 12.44 11.39 -2.91
N PRO A 143 13.76 11.25 -3.10
CA PRO A 143 14.34 10.26 -4.01
C PRO A 143 14.19 8.87 -3.38
N MET A 144 13.02 8.25 -3.55
CA MET A 144 12.60 7.06 -2.82
C MET A 144 13.52 5.88 -3.06
N LYS A 145 13.83 5.60 -4.32
CA LYS A 145 14.73 4.48 -4.69
C LYS A 145 16.10 4.64 -4.05
N GLU A 146 16.70 5.80 -4.20
CA GLU A 146 18.01 6.10 -3.59
C GLU A 146 17.96 6.02 -2.06
N SER A 147 16.89 6.52 -1.44
CA SER A 147 16.68 6.46 0.01
C SER A 147 16.60 5.03 0.51
N ILE A 148 15.90 4.14 -0.21
CA ILE A 148 15.79 2.72 0.11
C ILE A 148 17.13 2.01 -0.10
N GLU A 149 17.85 2.29 -1.18
CA GLU A 149 19.19 1.74 -1.43
C GLU A 149 20.17 2.13 -0.32
N ASN A 150 20.16 3.39 0.09
CA ASN A 150 21.00 3.87 1.20
C ASN A 150 20.60 3.24 2.54
N PHE A 151 19.31 3.11 2.81
CA PHE A 151 18.80 2.43 4.01
C PHE A 151 19.21 0.95 4.04
N SER A 152 19.17 0.28 2.88
CA SER A 152 19.43 -1.15 2.74
C SER A 152 20.91 -1.52 2.86
N LYS A 153 21.83 -0.56 2.67
CA LYS A 153 23.26 -0.78 2.85
C LYS A 153 23.54 -1.25 4.28
N ASN A 154 24.22 -2.37 4.41
CA ASN A 154 24.64 -2.96 5.70
C ASN A 154 23.48 -3.38 6.61
N ARG A 155 22.31 -3.67 6.07
CA ARG A 155 21.16 -4.20 6.83
C ARG A 155 20.77 -5.59 6.32
N THR A 156 20.42 -6.46 7.26
CA THR A 156 19.77 -7.73 6.92
C THR A 156 18.33 -7.46 6.51
N MET A 157 17.94 -7.90 5.32
CA MET A 157 16.59 -7.80 4.83
C MET A 157 15.73 -8.91 5.41
N GLY A 158 14.55 -8.58 5.86
CA GLY A 158 13.60 -9.53 6.44
C GLY A 158 12.19 -8.95 6.52
N TYR A 159 11.26 -9.75 6.98
CA TYR A 159 9.85 -9.34 7.14
C TYR A 159 9.72 -8.09 8.02
N GLY A 160 8.98 -7.09 7.53
CA GLY A 160 8.75 -5.82 8.24
C GLY A 160 9.88 -4.80 8.14
N ILE A 161 10.91 -5.05 7.32
CA ILE A 161 12.01 -4.10 7.12
C ILE A 161 11.53 -2.80 6.48
N ASP A 162 10.50 -2.86 5.63
CA ASP A 162 9.84 -1.72 5.03
C ASP A 162 9.23 -0.80 6.10
N GLN A 163 8.60 -1.36 7.13
CA GLN A 163 8.05 -0.57 8.25
C GLN A 163 9.15 0.14 9.06
N THR A 164 10.33 -0.48 9.17
CA THR A 164 11.49 0.16 9.80
C THR A 164 11.97 1.36 8.98
N PHE A 165 12.01 1.24 7.66
CA PHE A 165 12.28 2.36 6.76
C PHE A 165 11.21 3.43 6.86
N LEU A 166 9.94 3.04 6.81
CA LEU A 166 8.79 3.95 6.85
C LEU A 166 8.69 4.74 8.16
N LYS A 167 9.31 4.26 9.25
CA LYS A 167 9.44 5.04 10.49
C LYS A 167 10.23 6.34 10.27
N THR A 168 11.24 6.32 9.41
CA THR A 168 12.00 7.53 9.06
C THR A 168 11.11 8.53 8.32
N ILE A 169 10.30 8.06 7.36
CA ILE A 169 9.33 8.87 6.62
C ILE A 169 8.30 9.47 7.58
N TYR A 170 7.75 8.66 8.47
CA TYR A 170 6.75 9.10 9.45
C TYR A 170 7.26 10.23 10.35
N ASN A 171 8.52 10.15 10.78
CA ASN A 171 9.13 11.17 11.63
C ASN A 171 9.42 12.47 10.86
N VAL A 172 9.88 12.37 9.61
CA VAL A 172 10.16 13.54 8.77
C VAL A 172 8.89 14.34 8.48
N PHE A 173 7.78 13.66 8.21
CA PHE A 173 6.51 14.29 7.82
C PHE A 173 5.47 14.34 8.96
N GLN A 174 5.90 14.32 10.24
CA GLN A 174 4.96 14.27 11.37
C GLN A 174 3.95 15.42 11.37
N ASP A 175 4.35 16.62 10.92
CA ASP A 175 3.51 17.83 10.88
C ASP A 175 2.88 18.06 9.48
N ASP A 176 3.28 17.28 8.49
CA ASP A 176 2.81 17.38 7.11
C ASP A 176 2.20 16.06 6.61
N ARG A 177 1.37 15.46 7.47
CA ARG A 177 0.62 14.24 7.17
C ARG A 177 -0.88 14.43 7.32
N CYS A 178 -1.65 13.79 6.47
CA CYS A 178 -3.05 13.50 6.66
C CYS A 178 -3.17 12.09 7.25
N THR A 179 -3.86 11.92 8.35
CA THR A 179 -4.02 10.63 9.03
C THR A 179 -5.49 10.29 9.14
N HIS A 180 -5.86 9.04 8.78
CA HIS A 180 -7.15 8.46 9.09
C HIS A 180 -6.94 7.27 10.03
N ASP A 181 -7.47 7.38 11.25
CA ASP A 181 -7.18 6.46 12.34
C ASP A 181 -8.29 6.50 13.39
N ASP A 182 -9.14 5.51 13.41
CA ASP A 182 -10.26 5.44 14.35
C ASP A 182 -9.84 5.06 15.77
N PHE A 183 -8.65 4.47 15.96
CA PHE A 183 -8.29 3.80 17.20
C PHE A 183 -7.27 4.54 18.06
N PHE A 184 -6.22 5.07 17.44
CA PHE A 184 -5.06 5.59 18.17
C PHE A 184 -5.03 7.12 18.22
N GLU A 185 -5.05 7.76 17.05
CA GLU A 185 -5.05 9.22 16.95
C GLU A 185 -6.47 9.82 16.93
N LYS A 186 -7.51 8.98 16.84
CA LYS A 186 -8.92 9.37 16.78
C LYS A 186 -9.22 10.41 15.69
N LYS A 187 -8.67 10.16 14.52
CA LYS A 187 -8.90 10.92 13.28
C LYS A 187 -9.79 10.08 12.37
N PRO A 188 -11.11 10.22 12.45
CA PRO A 188 -12.03 9.26 11.83
C PRO A 188 -11.91 9.27 10.31
N PHE A 189 -12.28 8.14 9.72
CA PHE A 189 -12.48 8.05 8.27
C PHE A 189 -13.76 8.78 7.84
N PRO A 190 -13.82 9.29 6.59
CA PRO A 190 -14.98 10.04 6.09
C PRO A 190 -16.31 9.29 6.14
N ILE A 191 -16.26 7.95 6.01
CA ILE A 191 -17.45 7.10 6.11
C ILE A 191 -17.23 5.95 7.08
N SER A 192 -18.33 5.47 7.67
CA SER A 192 -18.32 4.36 8.62
C SER A 192 -17.98 3.03 7.95
N ARG A 193 -17.44 2.08 8.73
CA ARG A 193 -17.28 0.68 8.32
C ARG A 193 -18.64 0.05 8.03
N LYS A 194 -18.64 -0.93 7.14
CA LYS A 194 -19.79 -1.80 6.93
C LYS A 194 -19.42 -3.22 7.33
N ASN A 195 -20.24 -3.85 8.18
CA ASN A 195 -20.09 -5.25 8.59
C ASN A 195 -18.70 -5.59 9.15
N GLY A 196 -18.10 -4.68 9.92
CA GLY A 196 -16.77 -4.89 10.50
C GLY A 196 -15.60 -4.87 9.51
N ARG A 197 -15.85 -4.71 8.19
CA ARG A 197 -14.80 -4.71 7.17
C ARG A 197 -13.90 -3.48 7.33
N PHE A 198 -12.59 -3.69 7.21
CA PHE A 198 -11.59 -2.65 7.43
C PHE A 198 -10.56 -2.60 6.30
N ILE A 199 -9.92 -1.45 6.15
CA ILE A 199 -8.90 -1.23 5.13
C ILE A 199 -7.65 -2.03 5.49
N GLY A 200 -7.05 -2.73 4.51
CA GLY A 200 -5.91 -3.61 4.73
C GLY A 200 -6.29 -5.01 5.25
N GLU A 201 -7.57 -5.33 5.33
CA GLU A 201 -8.03 -6.67 5.67
C GLU A 201 -7.56 -7.69 4.63
N ARG A 202 -6.96 -8.79 5.12
CA ARG A 202 -6.45 -9.86 4.25
C ARG A 202 -7.58 -10.73 3.73
N MET A 203 -7.57 -10.97 2.42
CA MET A 203 -8.58 -11.73 1.70
C MET A 203 -7.97 -12.94 1.03
N ASP A 204 -8.70 -14.05 1.06
CA ASP A 204 -8.34 -15.23 0.27
C ASP A 204 -8.65 -15.03 -1.24
N VAL A 205 -8.38 -16.07 -2.03
CA VAL A 205 -8.63 -16.05 -3.48
C VAL A 205 -10.12 -15.96 -3.85
N ASN A 206 -11.03 -16.20 -2.92
CA ASN A 206 -12.48 -16.12 -3.09
C ASN A 206 -13.09 -14.86 -2.45
N ASP A 207 -12.25 -13.92 -2.00
CA ASP A 207 -12.63 -12.68 -1.32
C ASP A 207 -13.29 -12.92 0.06
N ASN A 208 -12.95 -14.02 0.72
CA ASN A 208 -13.28 -14.20 2.12
C ASN A 208 -12.16 -13.67 3.00
N PRO A 209 -12.47 -13.13 4.19
CA PRO A 209 -11.44 -12.78 5.17
C PRO A 209 -10.57 -13.99 5.52
N VAL A 210 -9.25 -13.83 5.51
CA VAL A 210 -8.31 -14.88 5.92
C VAL A 210 -8.35 -15.11 7.43
N THR A 211 -8.71 -14.08 8.21
CA THR A 211 -8.83 -14.13 9.67
C THR A 211 -10.20 -13.62 10.12
N ASP A 212 -10.52 -13.87 11.39
CA ASP A 212 -11.75 -13.37 12.03
C ASP A 212 -11.58 -11.97 12.65
N ASP A 213 -10.51 -11.25 12.30
CA ASP A 213 -10.16 -9.96 12.90
C ASP A 213 -11.26 -8.91 12.75
N TYR A 214 -12.04 -8.97 11.67
CA TYR A 214 -13.19 -8.08 11.46
C TYR A 214 -14.27 -8.21 12.53
N LYS A 215 -14.36 -9.35 13.24
CA LYS A 215 -15.41 -9.61 14.24
C LYS A 215 -15.32 -8.68 15.44
N ILE A 216 -14.15 -8.19 15.78
CA ILE A 216 -13.98 -7.24 16.88
C ILE A 216 -14.48 -5.82 16.53
N LEU A 217 -14.84 -5.60 15.27
CA LEU A 217 -15.33 -4.33 14.73
C LEU A 217 -16.84 -4.33 14.45
N LEU A 218 -17.52 -5.44 14.76
CA LEU A 218 -18.97 -5.57 14.69
C LEU A 218 -19.60 -4.97 15.95
#